data_4539f07170f5f30b1801c54bdabc105c
#
_entry.id   4539f07170f5f30b1801c54bdabc105c
#
_cell.length_a   1.000
_cell.length_b   1.000
_cell.length_c   1.000
_cell.angle_alpha   90.00
_cell.angle_beta   90.00
_cell.angle_gamma   90.00
#
_symmetry.space_group_name_H-M   'P 1'
#
loop_
_entity.id
_entity.type
_entity.pdbx_description
1 polymer ?
#
loop_
_entity_poly.entity_id
_entity_poly.type
_entity_poly.pdbx_seq_one_letter_code
_entity_poly.pdbx_strand_id
1 'polypeptide(L)'
;MPYQQITVNVNDAVTERLADALMEHGALSAAIEDACAGTQNEQAIFGEPGMPTEQIWQQSKVIALFGEHDEAAAVIDAAAQECGLKDLAYTGETIEDQDWVRLTQSQFDPIRISDRLWITPSWHEAPEGCAVNLRLDPGLAFGTGSHPTTRLCLKWLDTQLKNGESVLDYGCGSGILTIAALKLGAGSAVGVDIDEQAVRAGRDNAEQNNVDAQFFLPDSLPQGQFDVVVANILANPLRMLGEILAARTKQGGRIVLSGLLDEQAEELGGIYSQWFDLDPAETDEGWARLSGVKR
;
A
#
# COMPACT_ATOMS: atom_id res chain seq x y z
N MET A 1 8.51 -23.38 17.22
CA MET A 1 7.63 -24.56 17.36
C MET A 1 6.86 -24.69 16.06
N PRO A 2 6.76 -25.86 15.44
CA PRO A 2 6.01 -26.02 14.21
C PRO A 2 4.52 -25.72 14.43
N TYR A 3 3.85 -25.33 13.37
CA TYR A 3 2.41 -25.08 13.33
C TYR A 3 1.75 -26.08 12.39
N GLN A 4 0.48 -26.36 12.63
CA GLN A 4 -0.38 -27.09 11.70
C GLN A 4 -1.18 -26.05 10.89
N GLN A 5 -1.03 -26.02 9.58
CA GLN A 5 -1.88 -25.23 8.69
C GLN A 5 -2.96 -26.12 8.09
N ILE A 6 -4.20 -25.71 8.22
CA ILE A 6 -5.36 -26.39 7.64
C ILE A 6 -5.98 -25.49 6.59
N THR A 7 -6.20 -26.02 5.41
CA THR A 7 -6.87 -25.31 4.31
C THR A 7 -8.20 -25.97 3.99
N VAL A 8 -9.27 -25.20 4.01
CA VAL A 8 -10.65 -25.61 3.72
C VAL A 8 -11.19 -24.80 2.55
N ASN A 9 -11.66 -25.48 1.50
CA ASN A 9 -12.33 -24.81 0.38
C ASN A 9 -13.84 -24.76 0.68
N VAL A 10 -14.40 -23.56 0.64
CA VAL A 10 -15.81 -23.29 0.90
C VAL A 10 -16.39 -22.27 -0.08
N ASN A 11 -17.70 -22.22 -0.18
CA ASN A 11 -18.39 -21.17 -0.94
C ASN A 11 -18.59 -19.92 -0.07
N ASP A 12 -18.87 -18.81 -0.73
CA ASP A 12 -19.07 -17.48 -0.14
C ASP A 12 -20.04 -17.45 1.04
N ALA A 13 -21.14 -18.22 0.98
CA ALA A 13 -22.22 -18.18 1.97
C ALA A 13 -21.81 -18.58 3.39
N VAL A 14 -20.69 -19.31 3.55
CA VAL A 14 -20.25 -19.85 4.85
C VAL A 14 -18.83 -19.46 5.22
N THR A 15 -18.10 -18.78 4.35
CA THR A 15 -16.66 -18.50 4.50
C THR A 15 -16.35 -17.72 5.78
N GLU A 16 -17.00 -16.56 5.97
CA GLU A 16 -16.78 -15.71 7.15
C GLU A 16 -17.18 -16.44 8.44
N ARG A 17 -18.36 -17.08 8.42
CA ARG A 17 -18.84 -17.83 9.58
C ARG A 17 -17.93 -18.99 9.96
N LEU A 18 -17.36 -19.67 8.98
CA LEU A 18 -16.40 -20.74 9.23
C LEU A 18 -15.08 -20.21 9.80
N ALA A 19 -14.58 -19.10 9.28
CA ALA A 19 -13.36 -18.46 9.79
C ALA A 19 -13.57 -18.02 11.26
N ASP A 20 -14.69 -17.37 11.58
CA ASP A 20 -15.04 -16.96 12.94
C ASP A 20 -15.18 -18.16 13.88
N ALA A 21 -15.91 -19.21 13.46
CA ALA A 21 -16.09 -20.41 14.26
C ALA A 21 -14.75 -21.14 14.53
N LEU A 22 -13.84 -21.20 13.54
CA LEU A 22 -12.50 -21.77 13.74
C LEU A 22 -11.72 -21.00 14.81
N MET A 23 -11.79 -19.67 14.80
CA MET A 23 -11.16 -18.82 15.82
C MET A 23 -11.79 -19.03 17.20
N GLU A 24 -13.12 -19.10 17.29
CA GLU A 24 -13.83 -19.33 18.56
C GLU A 24 -13.53 -20.72 19.16
N HIS A 25 -13.33 -21.72 18.34
CA HIS A 25 -13.01 -23.07 18.77
C HIS A 25 -11.52 -23.34 18.99
N GLY A 26 -10.62 -22.35 18.76
CA GLY A 26 -9.24 -22.43 19.20
C GLY A 26 -8.18 -22.39 18.10
N ALA A 27 -8.51 -22.02 16.87
CA ALA A 27 -7.51 -21.67 15.87
C ALA A 27 -6.72 -20.42 16.30
N LEU A 28 -5.43 -20.40 16.05
CA LEU A 28 -4.54 -19.25 16.33
C LEU A 28 -4.77 -18.10 15.36
N SER A 29 -5.12 -18.43 14.13
CA SER A 29 -5.55 -17.48 13.11
C SER A 29 -6.45 -18.17 12.08
N ALA A 30 -7.31 -17.39 11.41
CA ALA A 30 -8.09 -17.84 10.26
C ALA A 30 -8.06 -16.73 9.20
N ALA A 31 -7.54 -17.04 8.01
CA ALA A 31 -7.48 -16.11 6.89
C ALA A 31 -8.39 -16.61 5.76
N ILE A 32 -8.99 -15.67 5.03
CA ILE A 32 -9.82 -15.97 3.86
C ILE A 32 -9.05 -15.52 2.62
N GLU A 33 -8.92 -16.42 1.65
CA GLU A 33 -8.26 -16.16 0.39
C GLU A 33 -9.10 -16.62 -0.80
N ASP A 34 -8.83 -16.06 -2.00
CA ASP A 34 -9.39 -16.56 -3.24
C ASP A 34 -8.91 -18.00 -3.51
N ALA A 35 -9.85 -18.93 -3.65
CA ALA A 35 -9.50 -20.30 -4.02
C ALA A 35 -8.89 -20.40 -5.43
N CYS A 36 -9.07 -19.36 -6.27
CA CYS A 36 -8.52 -19.25 -7.61
C CYS A 36 -7.24 -18.43 -7.69
N ALA A 37 -6.69 -17.97 -6.57
CA ALA A 37 -5.45 -17.19 -6.53
C ALA A 37 -4.31 -17.89 -7.30
N GLY A 38 -3.59 -17.14 -8.15
CA GLY A 38 -2.51 -17.65 -9.01
C GLY A 38 -2.99 -18.40 -10.27
N THR A 39 -4.29 -18.39 -10.56
CA THR A 39 -4.87 -18.99 -11.76
C THR A 39 -5.43 -17.92 -12.71
N GLN A 40 -5.81 -18.33 -13.94
CA GLN A 40 -6.49 -17.43 -14.90
C GLN A 40 -7.90 -16.98 -14.44
N ASN A 41 -8.44 -17.57 -13.37
CA ASN A 41 -9.74 -17.25 -12.79
C ASN A 41 -9.63 -16.45 -11.50
N GLU A 42 -8.45 -15.97 -11.15
CA GLU A 42 -8.23 -15.10 -10.00
C GLU A 42 -9.04 -13.80 -10.15
N GLN A 43 -9.79 -13.47 -9.11
CA GLN A 43 -10.56 -12.23 -9.03
C GLN A 43 -9.93 -11.29 -8.00
N ALA A 44 -9.30 -10.22 -8.47
CA ALA A 44 -8.84 -9.16 -7.59
C ALA A 44 -10.05 -8.39 -7.04
N ILE A 45 -10.23 -8.40 -5.71
CA ILE A 45 -11.24 -7.58 -5.03
C ILE A 45 -10.55 -6.32 -4.53
N PHE A 46 -10.82 -5.18 -5.20
CA PHE A 46 -10.38 -3.87 -4.75
C PHE A 46 -11.57 -3.15 -4.12
N GLY A 47 -11.53 -2.91 -2.81
CA GLY A 47 -12.52 -2.11 -2.08
C GLY A 47 -11.94 -0.74 -1.72
N GLU A 48 -12.52 0.34 -2.25
CA GLU A 48 -12.24 1.67 -1.69
C GLU A 48 -13.06 1.88 -0.40
N PRO A 49 -12.49 2.52 0.65
CA PRO A 49 -13.24 2.83 1.86
C PRO A 49 -14.50 3.65 1.54
N GLY A 50 -15.67 3.14 1.94
CA GLY A 50 -16.96 3.76 1.72
C GLY A 50 -17.73 3.31 0.49
N MET A 51 -17.17 2.43 -0.33
CA MET A 51 -17.93 1.70 -1.36
C MET A 51 -18.48 0.40 -0.77
N PRO A 52 -19.72 -0.01 -1.09
CA PRO A 52 -20.22 -1.31 -0.66
C PRO A 52 -19.38 -2.40 -1.36
N THR A 53 -18.57 -3.10 -0.60
CA THR A 53 -17.87 -4.30 -1.07
C THR A 53 -18.86 -5.47 -1.03
N GLU A 54 -19.73 -5.56 -2.02
CA GLU A 54 -20.58 -6.75 -2.23
C GLU A 54 -19.85 -7.87 -3.01
N GLN A 55 -18.56 -7.67 -3.32
CA GLN A 55 -17.77 -8.66 -4.05
C GLN A 55 -17.08 -9.59 -3.05
N ILE A 56 -17.69 -10.75 -2.83
CA ILE A 56 -17.08 -11.90 -2.16
C ILE A 56 -16.67 -12.87 -3.26
N TRP A 57 -15.50 -13.50 -3.11
CA TRP A 57 -15.08 -14.56 -4.05
C TRP A 57 -16.09 -15.68 -4.07
N GLN A 58 -16.56 -16.08 -5.25
CA GLN A 58 -17.52 -17.18 -5.40
C GLN A 58 -16.99 -18.51 -4.84
N GLN A 59 -15.68 -18.68 -4.84
CA GLN A 59 -14.97 -19.80 -4.22
C GLN A 59 -13.83 -19.24 -3.36
N SER A 60 -13.92 -19.49 -2.07
CA SER A 60 -12.93 -19.05 -1.09
C SER A 60 -12.25 -20.25 -0.45
N LYS A 61 -11.03 -20.06 0.03
CA LYS A 61 -10.36 -20.98 0.92
C LYS A 61 -10.17 -20.31 2.28
N VAL A 62 -10.47 -21.02 3.34
CA VAL A 62 -10.15 -20.61 4.71
C VAL A 62 -8.89 -21.34 5.13
N ILE A 63 -7.87 -20.58 5.52
CA ILE A 63 -6.58 -21.09 5.99
C ILE A 63 -6.53 -20.82 7.49
N ALA A 64 -6.50 -21.88 8.29
CA ALA A 64 -6.43 -21.80 9.73
C ALA A 64 -5.09 -22.35 10.25
N LEU A 65 -4.50 -21.68 11.25
CA LEU A 65 -3.29 -22.10 11.92
C LEU A 65 -3.59 -22.63 13.32
N PHE A 66 -2.90 -23.70 13.69
CA PHE A 66 -2.98 -24.32 15.00
C PHE A 66 -1.57 -24.57 15.55
N GLY A 67 -1.44 -24.64 16.86
CA GLY A 67 -0.18 -25.06 17.49
C GLY A 67 0.17 -26.53 17.17
N GLU A 68 1.43 -26.89 17.35
CA GLU A 68 1.95 -28.24 17.06
C GLU A 68 1.15 -29.37 17.75
N HIS A 69 0.62 -29.09 18.94
CA HIS A 69 -0.04 -30.07 19.78
C HIS A 69 -1.57 -29.86 19.87
N ASP A 70 -2.11 -28.92 19.11
CA ASP A 70 -3.54 -28.67 19.10
C ASP A 70 -4.28 -29.78 18.32
N GLU A 71 -5.47 -30.14 18.82
CA GLU A 71 -6.32 -31.12 18.14
C GLU A 71 -7.11 -30.43 17.01
N ALA A 72 -6.42 -29.99 15.97
CA ALA A 72 -6.99 -29.25 14.84
C ALA A 72 -8.24 -29.94 14.25
N ALA A 73 -8.23 -31.27 14.14
CA ALA A 73 -9.37 -32.03 13.63
C ALA A 73 -10.65 -31.81 14.49
N ALA A 74 -10.51 -31.82 15.82
CA ALA A 74 -11.64 -31.60 16.71
C ALA A 74 -12.21 -30.18 16.61
N VAL A 75 -11.35 -29.18 16.43
CA VAL A 75 -11.74 -27.79 16.22
C VAL A 75 -12.46 -27.63 14.89
N ILE A 76 -11.96 -28.27 13.82
CA ILE A 76 -12.60 -28.23 12.50
C ILE A 76 -13.98 -28.88 12.54
N ASP A 77 -14.10 -30.03 13.20
CA ASP A 77 -15.38 -30.71 13.32
C ASP A 77 -16.42 -29.87 14.10
N ALA A 78 -15.99 -29.21 15.19
CA ALA A 78 -16.86 -28.33 15.98
C ALA A 78 -17.29 -27.10 15.16
N ALA A 79 -16.38 -26.43 14.48
CA ALA A 79 -16.67 -25.28 13.62
C ALA A 79 -17.57 -25.67 12.43
N ALA A 80 -17.33 -26.83 11.82
CA ALA A 80 -18.19 -27.36 10.74
C ALA A 80 -19.60 -27.61 11.23
N GLN A 81 -19.76 -28.23 12.41
CA GLN A 81 -21.06 -28.50 13.02
C GLN A 81 -21.85 -27.21 13.28
N GLU A 82 -21.17 -26.18 13.81
CA GLU A 82 -21.78 -24.87 14.08
C GLU A 82 -22.21 -24.16 12.78
N CYS A 83 -21.44 -24.29 11.72
CA CYS A 83 -21.78 -23.77 10.39
C CYS A 83 -22.80 -24.62 9.63
N GLY A 84 -23.20 -25.78 10.16
CA GLY A 84 -24.13 -26.70 9.51
C GLY A 84 -23.53 -27.47 8.34
N LEU A 85 -22.20 -27.54 8.26
CA LEU A 85 -21.45 -28.27 7.25
C LEU A 85 -21.33 -29.75 7.68
N LYS A 86 -21.49 -30.65 6.72
CA LYS A 86 -21.30 -32.10 6.92
C LYS A 86 -20.09 -32.53 6.08
N ASP A 87 -19.27 -33.40 6.65
CA ASP A 87 -18.13 -34.02 5.96
C ASP A 87 -17.20 -32.97 5.32
N LEU A 88 -16.78 -31.96 6.09
CA LEU A 88 -15.92 -30.89 5.61
C LEU A 88 -14.56 -31.44 5.23
N ALA A 89 -14.26 -31.41 3.92
CA ALA A 89 -12.96 -31.83 3.43
C ALA A 89 -11.93 -30.71 3.64
N TYR A 90 -10.77 -31.07 4.18
CA TYR A 90 -9.64 -30.16 4.37
C TYR A 90 -8.32 -30.83 4.03
N THR A 91 -7.31 -30.00 3.77
CA THR A 91 -5.92 -30.44 3.66
C THR A 91 -5.13 -29.85 4.82
N GLY A 92 -4.22 -30.65 5.37
CA GLY A 92 -3.35 -30.24 6.47
C GLY A 92 -1.89 -30.37 6.07
N GLU A 93 -1.10 -29.37 6.43
CA GLU A 93 0.36 -29.42 6.32
C GLU A 93 1.01 -28.93 7.61
N THR A 94 2.18 -29.44 7.92
CA THR A 94 2.99 -28.94 9.04
C THR A 94 3.89 -27.86 8.52
N ILE A 95 3.74 -26.64 9.08
CA ILE A 95 4.65 -25.53 8.82
C ILE A 95 5.71 -25.57 9.90
N GLU A 96 6.95 -25.87 9.53
CA GLU A 96 8.06 -25.75 10.45
C GLU A 96 8.21 -24.30 10.92
N ASP A 97 8.64 -24.13 12.16
CA ASP A 97 8.99 -22.82 12.70
C ASP A 97 10.16 -22.26 11.87
N GLN A 98 9.78 -21.59 10.81
CA GLN A 98 10.75 -20.93 9.95
C GLN A 98 11.01 -19.55 10.55
N ASP A 99 12.24 -19.09 10.42
CA ASP A 99 12.57 -17.69 10.69
C ASP A 99 11.81 -16.81 9.68
N TRP A 100 10.54 -16.52 10.02
CA TRP A 100 9.63 -15.70 9.21
C TRP A 100 10.23 -14.34 8.86
N VAL A 101 11.09 -13.82 9.73
CA VAL A 101 11.81 -12.58 9.48
C VAL A 101 12.74 -12.78 8.29
N ARG A 102 13.54 -13.84 8.29
CA ARG A 102 14.49 -14.14 7.21
C ARG A 102 13.78 -14.53 5.91
N LEU A 103 12.67 -15.26 6.00
CA LEU A 103 11.87 -15.65 4.84
C LEU A 103 11.20 -14.43 4.21
N THR A 104 10.60 -13.57 5.02
CA THR A 104 10.01 -12.29 4.57
C THR A 104 11.10 -11.42 3.98
N GLN A 105 12.25 -11.29 4.63
CA GLN A 105 13.40 -10.54 4.10
C GLN A 105 13.86 -11.04 2.74
N SER A 106 13.89 -12.37 2.52
CA SER A 106 14.32 -12.95 1.24
C SER A 106 13.36 -12.70 0.08
N GLN A 107 12.13 -12.27 0.34
CA GLN A 107 11.12 -11.96 -0.68
C GLN A 107 11.20 -10.53 -1.20
N PHE A 108 11.97 -9.66 -0.53
CA PHE A 108 12.06 -8.25 -0.88
C PHE A 108 13.45 -7.88 -1.40
N ASP A 109 13.60 -7.95 -2.70
CA ASP A 109 14.80 -7.49 -3.40
C ASP A 109 14.80 -5.96 -3.57
N PRO A 110 15.97 -5.32 -3.80
CA PRO A 110 16.06 -3.92 -4.17
C PRO A 110 15.24 -3.59 -5.42
N ILE A 111 14.43 -2.54 -5.35
CA ILE A 111 13.55 -2.12 -6.43
C ILE A 111 14.21 -0.98 -7.20
N ARG A 112 14.42 -1.17 -8.51
CA ARG A 112 14.93 -0.14 -9.40
C ARG A 112 13.78 0.75 -9.89
N ILE A 113 13.83 2.03 -9.58
CA ILE A 113 12.88 3.03 -10.07
C ILE A 113 13.40 3.69 -11.35
N SER A 114 14.68 4.04 -11.38
CA SER A 114 15.38 4.59 -12.53
C SER A 114 16.85 4.15 -12.52
N ASP A 115 17.67 4.68 -13.45
CA ASP A 115 19.11 4.40 -13.49
C ASP A 115 19.83 4.86 -12.21
N ARG A 116 19.33 5.91 -11.56
CA ARG A 116 19.96 6.50 -10.38
C ARG A 116 19.19 6.34 -9.09
N LEU A 117 17.87 6.01 -9.13
CA LEU A 117 16.99 5.93 -7.97
C LEU A 117 16.57 4.49 -7.70
N TRP A 118 16.86 4.04 -6.49
CA TRP A 118 16.53 2.70 -6.01
C TRP A 118 15.86 2.73 -4.64
N ILE A 119 15.05 1.72 -4.35
CA ILE A 119 14.54 1.42 -3.01
C ILE A 119 15.21 0.15 -2.55
N THR A 120 15.82 0.18 -1.37
CA THR A 120 16.57 -0.95 -0.85
C THR A 120 16.16 -1.21 0.60
N PRO A 121 15.71 -2.43 0.94
CA PRO A 121 15.50 -2.83 2.32
C PRO A 121 16.78 -2.72 3.16
N SER A 122 16.65 -2.57 4.48
CA SER A 122 17.79 -2.34 5.39
C SER A 122 18.79 -3.50 5.41
N TRP A 123 18.37 -4.73 5.08
CA TRP A 123 19.19 -5.94 5.01
C TRP A 123 19.91 -6.14 3.67
N HIS A 124 19.72 -5.24 2.72
CA HIS A 124 20.46 -5.24 1.46
C HIS A 124 21.41 -4.05 1.38
N GLU A 125 22.51 -4.22 0.68
CA GLU A 125 23.38 -3.11 0.29
C GLU A 125 22.81 -2.41 -0.94
N ALA A 126 23.07 -1.10 -1.03
CA ALA A 126 22.69 -0.33 -2.21
C ALA A 126 23.40 -0.89 -3.47
N PRO A 127 22.68 -1.09 -4.58
CA PRO A 127 23.28 -1.58 -5.82
C PRO A 127 24.42 -0.65 -6.33
N GLU A 128 25.42 -1.24 -6.98
CA GLU A 128 26.50 -0.46 -7.61
C GLU A 128 25.94 0.55 -8.63
N GLY A 129 26.44 1.78 -8.59
CA GLY A 129 25.99 2.86 -9.47
C GLY A 129 24.72 3.56 -9.01
N CYS A 130 24.11 3.15 -7.90
CA CYS A 130 22.98 3.84 -7.30
C CYS A 130 23.40 5.21 -6.78
N ALA A 131 22.89 6.29 -7.39
CA ALA A 131 23.18 7.66 -6.94
C ALA A 131 22.25 8.10 -5.80
N VAL A 132 21.01 7.62 -5.80
CA VAL A 132 19.99 7.93 -4.79
C VAL A 132 19.34 6.62 -4.31
N ASN A 133 19.59 6.28 -3.05
CA ASN A 133 19.02 5.10 -2.41
C ASN A 133 18.00 5.49 -1.34
N LEU A 134 16.80 4.96 -1.44
CA LEU A 134 15.76 5.04 -0.42
C LEU A 134 15.81 3.76 0.41
N ARG A 135 16.19 3.86 1.68
CA ARG A 135 16.10 2.73 2.60
C ARG A 135 14.68 2.63 3.13
N LEU A 136 14.02 1.53 2.81
CA LEU A 136 12.66 1.30 3.25
C LEU A 136 12.42 -0.19 3.46
N ASP A 137 12.05 -0.54 4.68
CA ASP A 137 11.67 -1.89 5.03
C ASP A 137 10.17 -2.09 4.81
N PRO A 138 9.72 -3.24 4.31
CA PRO A 138 8.31 -3.61 4.30
C PRO A 138 7.75 -3.53 5.72
N GLY A 139 6.72 -2.71 5.91
CA GLY A 139 6.14 -2.44 7.21
C GLY A 139 4.61 -2.36 7.17
N LEU A 140 4.01 -2.00 8.30
CA LEU A 140 2.57 -1.84 8.46
C LEU A 140 2.00 -0.61 7.72
N ALA A 141 2.84 0.39 7.41
CA ALA A 141 2.42 1.57 6.67
C ALA A 141 2.44 1.29 5.16
N PHE A 142 1.41 1.79 4.45
CA PHE A 142 1.32 1.70 3.00
C PHE A 142 2.47 2.44 2.30
N GLY A 143 2.92 1.94 1.15
CA GLY A 143 3.95 2.59 0.33
C GLY A 143 5.32 1.94 0.44
N THR A 144 5.42 0.62 0.20
CA THR A 144 6.70 -0.12 0.12
C THR A 144 7.52 0.20 -1.14
N GLY A 145 6.94 0.96 -2.08
CA GLY A 145 7.59 1.31 -3.35
C GLY A 145 7.40 0.30 -4.48
N SER A 146 6.91 -0.91 -4.20
CA SER A 146 6.63 -1.92 -5.22
C SER A 146 5.39 -1.60 -6.06
N HIS A 147 4.42 -0.88 -5.48
CA HIS A 147 3.16 -0.59 -6.15
C HIS A 147 3.35 0.36 -7.34
N PRO A 148 2.66 0.13 -8.49
CA PRO A 148 2.77 0.96 -9.69
C PRO A 148 2.57 2.46 -9.44
N THR A 149 1.61 2.83 -8.59
CA THR A 149 1.32 4.23 -8.25
C THR A 149 2.50 4.94 -7.59
N THR A 150 3.20 4.25 -6.69
CA THR A 150 4.40 4.77 -6.03
C THR A 150 5.55 4.91 -7.04
N ARG A 151 5.74 3.90 -7.91
CA ARG A 151 6.75 3.96 -8.99
C ARG A 151 6.50 5.14 -9.92
N LEU A 152 5.24 5.37 -10.32
CA LEU A 152 4.87 6.52 -11.18
C LEU A 152 5.21 7.86 -10.54
N CYS A 153 4.91 8.04 -9.25
CA CYS A 153 5.25 9.27 -8.52
C CYS A 153 6.77 9.44 -8.36
N LEU A 154 7.50 8.37 -8.00
CA LEU A 154 8.95 8.39 -7.86
C LEU A 154 9.67 8.71 -9.17
N LYS A 155 9.24 8.13 -10.29
CA LYS A 155 9.75 8.44 -11.64
C LYS A 155 9.53 9.91 -11.99
N TRP A 156 8.36 10.46 -11.63
CA TRP A 156 8.08 11.87 -11.85
C TRP A 156 8.97 12.76 -11.00
N LEU A 157 9.12 12.47 -9.71
CA LEU A 157 10.02 13.23 -8.82
C LEU A 157 11.47 13.19 -9.34
N ASP A 158 11.94 12.01 -9.76
CA ASP A 158 13.30 11.82 -10.27
C ASP A 158 13.62 12.67 -11.51
N THR A 159 12.63 12.85 -12.40
CA THR A 159 12.81 13.53 -13.68
C THR A 159 12.43 15.00 -13.66
N GLN A 160 11.48 15.39 -12.82
CA GLN A 160 10.85 16.71 -12.88
C GLN A 160 11.18 17.62 -11.68
N LEU A 161 11.52 17.05 -10.51
CA LEU A 161 11.82 17.85 -9.33
C LEU A 161 13.09 18.70 -9.57
N LYS A 162 13.00 19.97 -9.19
CA LYS A 162 14.14 20.89 -9.30
C LYS A 162 14.78 21.11 -7.93
N ASN A 163 16.09 21.33 -7.92
CA ASN A 163 16.82 21.58 -6.68
C ASN A 163 16.25 22.80 -5.93
N GLY A 164 16.09 22.64 -4.63
CA GLY A 164 15.65 23.70 -3.74
C GLY A 164 14.13 23.90 -3.66
N GLU A 165 13.32 23.16 -4.44
CA GLU A 165 11.87 23.27 -4.38
C GLU A 165 11.31 22.73 -3.06
N SER A 166 10.18 23.28 -2.62
CA SER A 166 9.41 22.79 -1.48
C SER A 166 8.37 21.78 -1.94
N VAL A 167 8.25 20.64 -1.23
CA VAL A 167 7.33 19.54 -1.58
C VAL A 167 6.36 19.27 -0.45
N LEU A 168 5.09 19.10 -0.78
CA LEU A 168 4.06 18.55 0.12
C LEU A 168 3.65 17.18 -0.42
N ASP A 169 3.70 16.17 0.45
CA ASP A 169 3.23 14.82 0.20
C ASP A 169 1.95 14.58 1.03
N TYR A 170 0.79 14.59 0.37
CA TYR A 170 -0.51 14.53 1.02
C TYR A 170 -1.08 13.10 0.96
N GLY A 171 -1.21 12.46 2.12
CA GLY A 171 -1.40 11.01 2.26
C GLY A 171 -0.08 10.29 2.16
N CYS A 172 0.89 10.68 3.00
CA CYS A 172 2.29 10.29 2.84
C CYS A 172 2.59 8.83 3.20
N GLY A 173 1.72 8.15 3.94
CA GLY A 173 1.92 6.76 4.35
C GLY A 173 3.30 6.55 5.00
N SER A 174 4.11 5.68 4.42
CA SER A 174 5.49 5.41 4.87
C SER A 174 6.45 6.61 4.77
N GLY A 175 6.03 7.71 4.14
CA GLY A 175 6.85 8.89 3.86
C GLY A 175 7.80 8.73 2.67
N ILE A 176 7.68 7.67 1.88
CA ILE A 176 8.62 7.35 0.80
C ILE A 176 8.76 8.49 -0.22
N LEU A 177 7.66 9.16 -0.62
CA LEU A 177 7.71 10.26 -1.58
C LEU A 177 8.30 11.52 -0.97
N THR A 178 8.00 11.81 0.31
CA THR A 178 8.61 12.89 1.08
C THR A 178 10.13 12.71 1.18
N ILE A 179 10.58 11.51 1.54
CA ILE A 179 12.00 11.16 1.67
C ILE A 179 12.69 11.22 0.31
N ALA A 180 12.05 10.66 -0.73
CA ALA A 180 12.56 10.70 -2.09
C ALA A 180 12.78 12.14 -2.57
N ALA A 181 11.83 13.04 -2.33
CA ALA A 181 11.94 14.44 -2.70
C ALA A 181 13.20 15.08 -2.12
N LEU A 182 13.48 14.90 -0.82
CA LEU A 182 14.68 15.43 -0.17
C LEU A 182 15.96 14.83 -0.75
N LYS A 183 16.00 13.51 -0.94
CA LYS A 183 17.19 12.85 -1.53
C LYS A 183 17.42 13.23 -2.99
N LEU A 184 16.38 13.65 -3.70
CA LEU A 184 16.45 14.14 -5.09
C LEU A 184 16.75 15.63 -5.18
N GLY A 185 16.90 16.34 -4.06
CA GLY A 185 17.36 17.72 -4.02
C GLY A 185 16.30 18.76 -3.69
N ALA A 186 15.11 18.36 -3.19
CA ALA A 186 14.15 19.31 -2.62
C ALA A 186 14.79 20.12 -1.49
N GLY A 187 14.48 21.41 -1.41
CA GLY A 187 14.94 22.27 -0.31
C GLY A 187 14.20 22.00 1.00
N SER A 188 12.97 21.52 0.92
CA SER A 188 12.15 21.05 2.03
C SER A 188 11.08 20.08 1.57
N ALA A 189 10.71 19.14 2.41
CA ALA A 189 9.59 18.25 2.15
C ALA A 189 8.79 18.01 3.42
N VAL A 190 7.47 18.00 3.28
CA VAL A 190 6.51 17.81 4.36
C VAL A 190 5.55 16.71 3.96
N GLY A 191 5.40 15.69 4.83
CA GLY A 191 4.40 14.64 4.70
C GLY A 191 3.20 14.92 5.59
N VAL A 192 2.01 14.60 5.09
CA VAL A 192 0.74 14.69 5.83
C VAL A 192 -0.04 13.41 5.68
N ASP A 193 -0.51 12.86 6.78
CA ASP A 193 -1.41 11.71 6.77
C ASP A 193 -2.47 11.82 7.87
N ILE A 194 -3.64 11.22 7.65
CA ILE A 194 -4.72 11.15 8.65
C ILE A 194 -4.44 10.10 9.73
N ASP A 195 -3.57 9.14 9.44
CA ASP A 195 -3.19 8.06 10.34
C ASP A 195 -1.94 8.44 11.15
N GLU A 196 -2.07 8.44 12.48
CA GLU A 196 -0.92 8.65 13.37
C GLU A 196 0.19 7.60 13.19
N GLN A 197 -0.15 6.38 12.80
CA GLN A 197 0.84 5.33 12.55
C GLN A 197 1.67 5.65 11.30
N ALA A 198 1.02 6.16 10.24
CA ALA A 198 1.71 6.64 9.04
C ALA A 198 2.66 7.80 9.36
N VAL A 199 2.21 8.78 10.15
CA VAL A 199 3.05 9.91 10.59
C VAL A 199 4.28 9.43 11.38
N ARG A 200 4.13 8.42 12.24
CA ARG A 200 5.25 7.82 12.99
C ARG A 200 6.20 7.09 12.05
N ALA A 201 5.66 6.21 11.19
CA ALA A 201 6.43 5.46 10.22
C ALA A 201 7.24 6.39 9.29
N GLY A 202 6.63 7.48 8.83
CA GLY A 202 7.31 8.50 8.03
C GLY A 202 8.53 9.11 8.75
N ARG A 203 8.40 9.41 10.04
CA ARG A 203 9.51 9.93 10.86
C ARG A 203 10.63 8.92 11.03
N ASP A 204 10.29 7.68 11.37
CA ASP A 204 11.26 6.60 11.55
C ASP A 204 12.02 6.31 10.24
N ASN A 205 11.30 6.28 9.12
CA ASN A 205 11.89 6.10 7.80
C ASN A 205 12.75 7.29 7.37
N ALA A 206 12.38 8.53 7.72
CA ALA A 206 13.20 9.71 7.45
C ALA A 206 14.52 9.68 8.24
N GLU A 207 14.48 9.27 9.51
CA GLU A 207 15.66 9.06 10.34
C GLU A 207 16.57 7.97 9.72
N GLN A 208 16.01 6.83 9.34
CA GLN A 208 16.74 5.75 8.68
C GLN A 208 17.43 6.20 7.38
N ASN A 209 16.80 7.14 6.68
CA ASN A 209 17.32 7.72 5.44
C ASN A 209 18.24 8.92 5.65
N ASN A 210 18.44 9.39 6.89
CA ASN A 210 19.22 10.58 7.24
C ASN A 210 18.76 11.85 6.51
N VAL A 211 17.44 12.08 6.45
CA VAL A 211 16.85 13.30 5.88
C VAL A 211 15.99 14.02 6.92
N ASP A 212 15.99 15.37 6.86
CA ASP A 212 15.20 16.23 7.76
C ASP A 212 13.81 16.48 7.13
N ALA A 213 12.95 15.46 7.19
CA ALA A 213 11.58 15.54 6.74
C ALA A 213 10.63 15.78 7.93
N GLN A 214 9.58 16.55 7.71
CA GLN A 214 8.56 16.82 8.72
C GLN A 214 7.25 16.12 8.37
N PHE A 215 6.60 15.52 9.38
CA PHE A 215 5.35 14.79 9.21
C PHE A 215 4.29 15.26 10.19
N PHE A 216 3.08 15.49 9.69
CA PHE A 216 1.97 16.08 10.42
C PHE A 216 0.65 15.35 10.19
N LEU A 217 -0.24 15.45 11.17
CA LEU A 217 -1.67 15.24 10.94
C LEU A 217 -2.26 16.47 10.23
N PRO A 218 -3.38 16.34 9.47
CA PRO A 218 -3.96 17.45 8.71
C PRO A 218 -4.21 18.72 9.51
N ASP A 219 -4.69 18.58 10.75
CA ASP A 219 -4.99 19.70 11.65
C ASP A 219 -3.74 20.44 12.15
N SER A 220 -2.59 19.78 12.09
CA SER A 220 -1.30 20.32 12.56
C SER A 220 -0.41 20.80 11.41
N LEU A 221 -0.86 20.64 10.16
CA LEU A 221 -0.08 21.07 8.98
C LEU A 221 0.10 22.58 8.98
N PRO A 222 1.35 23.09 8.96
CA PRO A 222 1.60 24.52 8.85
C PRO A 222 0.93 25.15 7.63
N GLN A 223 0.50 26.39 7.79
CA GLN A 223 -0.03 27.17 6.65
C GLN A 223 1.09 27.43 5.65
N GLY A 224 0.76 27.35 4.35
CA GLY A 224 1.74 27.60 3.30
C GLY A 224 1.37 26.97 1.98
N GLN A 225 2.15 27.32 0.97
CA GLN A 225 2.06 26.77 -0.38
C GLN A 225 3.41 26.18 -0.77
N PHE A 226 3.38 25.16 -1.63
CA PHE A 226 4.54 24.38 -2.03
C PHE A 226 4.76 24.49 -3.54
N ASP A 227 5.99 24.32 -3.97
CA ASP A 227 6.36 24.30 -5.39
C ASP A 227 5.83 23.04 -6.07
N VAL A 228 5.79 21.94 -5.32
CA VAL A 228 5.25 20.65 -5.76
C VAL A 228 4.32 20.10 -4.68
N VAL A 229 3.12 19.67 -5.07
CA VAL A 229 2.19 18.90 -4.23
C VAL A 229 2.01 17.52 -4.84
N VAL A 230 2.34 16.48 -4.08
CA VAL A 230 2.15 15.07 -4.48
C VAL A 230 1.04 14.48 -3.61
N ALA A 231 0.14 13.70 -4.21
CA ALA A 231 -0.84 12.91 -3.49
C ALA A 231 -0.99 11.54 -4.17
N ASN A 232 -0.55 10.48 -3.48
CA ASN A 232 -0.70 9.10 -3.92
C ASN A 232 -1.73 8.41 -3.01
N ILE A 233 -3.00 8.74 -3.23
CA ILE A 233 -4.15 8.28 -2.44
C ILE A 233 -5.28 7.85 -3.37
N LEU A 234 -6.28 7.14 -2.83
CA LEU A 234 -7.39 6.62 -3.62
C LEU A 234 -8.19 7.73 -4.33
N ALA A 235 -8.87 7.36 -5.41
CA ALA A 235 -9.62 8.29 -6.26
C ALA A 235 -10.70 9.07 -5.50
N ASN A 236 -11.42 8.45 -4.55
CA ASN A 236 -12.46 9.12 -3.78
C ASN A 236 -11.93 10.29 -2.93
N PRO A 237 -10.88 10.14 -2.10
CA PRO A 237 -10.22 11.27 -1.47
C PRO A 237 -9.72 12.33 -2.47
N LEU A 238 -9.16 11.94 -3.62
CA LEU A 238 -8.72 12.90 -4.64
C LEU A 238 -9.87 13.76 -5.15
N ARG A 239 -11.08 13.20 -5.37
CA ARG A 239 -12.26 13.98 -5.76
C ARG A 239 -12.62 15.04 -4.73
N MET A 240 -12.50 14.72 -3.45
CA MET A 240 -12.89 15.60 -2.35
C MET A 240 -11.84 16.68 -2.04
N LEU A 241 -10.57 16.37 -2.23
CA LEU A 241 -9.45 17.21 -1.80
C LEU A 241 -8.96 18.19 -2.88
N GLY A 242 -9.56 18.21 -4.08
CA GLY A 242 -9.08 18.99 -5.21
C GLY A 242 -8.84 20.46 -4.90
N GLU A 243 -9.77 21.15 -4.24
CA GLU A 243 -9.63 22.54 -3.83
C GLU A 243 -8.51 22.74 -2.81
N ILE A 244 -8.41 21.84 -1.84
CA ILE A 244 -7.37 21.89 -0.79
C ILE A 244 -5.99 21.73 -1.39
N LEU A 245 -5.79 20.72 -2.26
CA LEU A 245 -4.51 20.46 -2.91
C LEU A 245 -4.14 21.62 -3.85
N ALA A 246 -5.12 22.17 -4.57
CA ALA A 246 -4.91 23.37 -5.38
C ALA A 246 -4.51 24.57 -4.52
N ALA A 247 -5.17 24.81 -3.38
CA ALA A 247 -4.82 25.91 -2.47
C ALA A 247 -3.42 25.77 -1.88
N ARG A 248 -2.93 24.55 -1.67
CA ARG A 248 -1.58 24.25 -1.17
C ARG A 248 -0.49 24.34 -2.25
N THR A 249 -0.84 24.38 -3.52
CA THR A 249 0.13 24.52 -4.61
C THR A 249 0.34 26.01 -4.92
N LYS A 250 1.60 26.45 -5.06
CA LYS A 250 1.93 27.82 -5.51
C LYS A 250 1.43 28.08 -6.93
N GLN A 251 1.22 29.35 -7.28
CA GLN A 251 1.00 29.75 -8.67
C GLN A 251 2.20 29.34 -9.52
N GLY A 252 1.98 28.66 -10.64
CA GLY A 252 3.07 28.05 -11.44
C GLY A 252 3.71 26.81 -10.80
N GLY A 253 3.28 26.43 -9.58
CA GLY A 253 3.68 25.18 -8.95
C GLY A 253 3.03 23.96 -9.61
N ARG A 254 3.44 22.77 -9.23
CA ARG A 254 3.04 21.53 -9.91
C ARG A 254 2.31 20.60 -8.97
N ILE A 255 1.35 19.86 -9.54
CA ILE A 255 0.64 18.79 -8.85
C ILE A 255 0.99 17.44 -9.46
N VAL A 256 1.03 16.40 -8.62
CA VAL A 256 1.22 15.00 -9.01
C VAL A 256 0.21 14.16 -8.24
N LEU A 257 -0.65 13.46 -8.94
CA LEU A 257 -1.72 12.66 -8.37
C LEU A 257 -1.58 11.22 -8.85
N SER A 258 -1.67 10.26 -7.95
CA SER A 258 -1.73 8.84 -8.27
C SER A 258 -2.55 8.10 -7.22
N GLY A 259 -2.64 6.77 -7.29
CA GLY A 259 -3.56 5.98 -6.47
C GLY A 259 -4.93 5.86 -7.12
N LEU A 260 -5.01 6.09 -8.42
CA LEU A 260 -6.21 5.98 -9.23
C LEU A 260 -6.00 4.98 -10.37
N LEU A 261 -7.06 4.30 -10.77
CA LEU A 261 -7.05 3.43 -11.92
C LEU A 261 -7.00 4.25 -13.22
N ASP A 262 -6.51 3.67 -14.32
CA ASP A 262 -6.44 4.33 -15.62
C ASP A 262 -7.82 4.79 -16.13
N GLU A 263 -8.88 4.00 -15.88
CA GLU A 263 -10.28 4.37 -16.19
C GLU A 263 -10.80 5.59 -15.41
N GLN A 264 -10.20 5.93 -14.27
CA GLN A 264 -10.56 7.09 -13.44
C GLN A 264 -9.80 8.36 -13.84
N ALA A 265 -8.79 8.25 -14.69
CA ALA A 265 -7.90 9.35 -15.04
C ALA A 265 -8.62 10.50 -15.77
N GLU A 266 -9.55 10.21 -16.69
CA GLU A 266 -10.29 11.22 -17.43
C GLU A 266 -11.20 12.02 -16.50
N GLU A 267 -11.95 11.37 -15.62
CA GLU A 267 -12.84 12.02 -14.64
C GLU A 267 -12.05 12.94 -13.71
N LEU A 268 -11.01 12.41 -13.06
CA LEU A 268 -10.19 13.19 -12.15
C LEU A 268 -9.45 14.33 -12.87
N GLY A 269 -8.96 14.07 -14.08
CA GLY A 269 -8.39 15.10 -14.96
C GLY A 269 -9.37 16.26 -15.19
N GLY A 270 -10.65 15.96 -15.45
CA GLY A 270 -11.72 16.96 -15.57
C GLY A 270 -11.89 17.81 -14.32
N ILE A 271 -11.83 17.19 -13.13
CA ILE A 271 -11.93 17.91 -11.85
C ILE A 271 -10.73 18.86 -11.65
N TYR A 272 -9.52 18.35 -11.80
CA TYR A 272 -8.30 19.11 -11.53
C TYR A 272 -7.96 20.14 -12.60
N SER A 273 -8.49 20.00 -13.81
CA SER A 273 -8.38 21.00 -14.88
C SER A 273 -8.99 22.36 -14.55
N GLN A 274 -9.77 22.47 -13.46
CA GLN A 274 -10.26 23.75 -12.96
C GLN A 274 -9.12 24.65 -12.43
N TRP A 275 -8.03 24.07 -11.95
CA TRP A 275 -6.92 24.80 -11.32
C TRP A 275 -5.58 24.59 -12.02
N PHE A 276 -5.44 23.52 -12.80
CA PHE A 276 -4.16 23.10 -13.39
C PHE A 276 -4.27 22.92 -14.90
N ASP A 277 -3.18 23.22 -15.59
CA ASP A 277 -2.95 22.78 -16.96
C ASP A 277 -2.28 21.39 -16.84
N LEU A 278 -3.06 20.34 -17.12
CA LEU A 278 -2.63 18.97 -16.94
C LEU A 278 -1.85 18.43 -18.14
N ASP A 279 -0.81 17.68 -17.85
CA ASP A 279 -0.10 16.86 -18.82
C ASP A 279 -0.94 15.62 -19.20
N PRO A 280 -0.60 14.91 -20.29
CA PRO A 280 -1.17 13.59 -20.57
C PRO A 280 -0.94 12.65 -19.39
N ALA A 281 -1.96 11.81 -19.08
CA ALA A 281 -1.84 10.81 -18.03
C ALA A 281 -0.75 9.79 -18.39
N GLU A 282 0.04 9.38 -17.39
CA GLU A 282 0.93 8.22 -17.50
C GLU A 282 0.34 7.04 -16.77
N THR A 283 0.45 5.84 -17.35
CA THR A 283 -0.11 4.60 -16.80
C THR A 283 0.96 3.52 -16.61
N ASP A 284 0.76 2.67 -15.60
CA ASP A 284 1.60 1.51 -15.30
C ASP A 284 0.71 0.44 -14.66
N GLU A 285 0.61 -0.74 -15.26
CA GLU A 285 -0.15 -1.89 -14.75
C GLU A 285 -1.62 -1.56 -14.38
N GLY A 286 -2.33 -0.78 -15.21
CA GLY A 286 -3.74 -0.39 -14.97
C GLY A 286 -3.94 0.76 -13.98
N TRP A 287 -2.85 1.33 -13.45
CA TRP A 287 -2.86 2.51 -12.58
C TRP A 287 -2.39 3.74 -13.31
N ALA A 288 -2.88 4.90 -12.92
CA ALA A 288 -2.55 6.15 -13.57
C ALA A 288 -1.89 7.17 -12.63
N ARG A 289 -1.14 8.09 -13.25
CA ARG A 289 -0.63 9.30 -12.64
C ARG A 289 -1.06 10.50 -13.50
N LEU A 290 -1.64 11.50 -12.85
CA LEU A 290 -1.89 12.82 -13.42
C LEU A 290 -0.84 13.80 -12.90
N SER A 291 -0.37 14.72 -13.74
CA SER A 291 0.47 15.84 -13.34
C SER A 291 0.10 17.10 -14.10
N GLY A 292 0.48 18.26 -13.58
CA GLY A 292 0.21 19.51 -14.26
C GLY A 292 0.72 20.72 -13.49
N VAL A 293 0.62 21.89 -14.13
CA VAL A 293 1.07 23.18 -13.61
C VAL A 293 -0.13 24.01 -13.19
N LYS A 294 -0.07 24.61 -12.01
CA LYS A 294 -1.12 25.50 -11.52
C LYS A 294 -1.17 26.81 -12.33
N ARG A 295 -2.35 27.15 -12.79
CA ARG A 295 -2.61 28.43 -13.49
C ARG A 295 -2.48 29.60 -12.57
#